data_649a659c74a0a9c9f34f9746bdde51f3
#
_entry.id   649a659c74a0a9c9f34f9746bdde51f3
#
_cell.length_a   1.000
_cell.length_b   1.000
_cell.length_c   1.000
_cell.angle_alpha   90.00
_cell.angle_beta   90.00
_cell.angle_gamma   90.00
#
_symmetry.space_group_name_H-M   'P 1'
#
loop_
_entity.id
_entity.type
_entity.pdbx_description
1 polymer ?
#
loop_
_entity_poly.entity_id
_entity_poly.type
_entity_poly.pdbx_seq_one_letter_code
_entity_poly.pdbx_strand_id
1 'polypeptide(L)'
;MRLYIKQKIFSLGERFSVKDEFGNDRYFVEGEWLSIPKAFRIYNAQNQEVLSLESKFFSFLPMYQIIRNGEVAAEIVKEFSFFRPKYRIDGSPFSVEGDVFSHDYTILRDGAPVASISKEWFTWGDSYMINNYNGEDEEMLLAILIVIDFVLSRD
;
A
#
# COMPACT_ATOMS: atom_id res chain seq x y z
N MET A 1 11.82 -9.74 7.03
CA MET A 1 11.27 -8.67 7.91
C MET A 1 9.78 -8.55 7.70
N ARG A 2 9.05 -8.32 8.76
CA ARG A 2 7.59 -8.21 8.72
C ARG A 2 7.13 -6.84 9.18
N LEU A 3 6.14 -6.32 8.47
CA LEU A 3 5.45 -5.09 8.87
C LEU A 3 3.98 -5.40 9.13
N TYR A 4 3.40 -4.70 10.09
CA TYR A 4 2.02 -4.88 10.52
C TYR A 4 1.26 -3.57 10.50
N ILE A 5 0.05 -3.58 9.93
CA ILE A 5 -0.84 -2.43 9.87
C ILE A 5 -2.20 -2.85 10.44
N LYS A 6 -2.69 -2.12 11.44
CA LYS A 6 -4.03 -2.37 11.98
C LYS A 6 -5.11 -1.99 10.97
N GLN A 7 -6.13 -2.83 10.86
CA GLN A 7 -7.22 -2.63 9.91
C GLN A 7 -8.12 -1.42 10.22
N LYS A 8 -8.20 -0.99 11.47
CA LYS A 8 -9.08 0.10 11.90
C LYS A 8 -8.49 1.45 11.55
N ILE A 9 -8.64 1.90 10.29
CA ILE A 9 -7.60 2.80 9.89
C ILE A 9 -8.00 4.09 9.29
N PHE A 10 -9.00 4.30 8.62
CA PHE A 10 -9.18 5.58 7.96
C PHE A 10 -10.37 6.37 8.50
N SER A 11 -10.17 7.07 9.60
CA SER A 11 -10.91 8.28 9.84
C SER A 11 -10.14 9.46 9.28
N LEU A 12 -10.87 10.46 8.82
CA LEU A 12 -10.34 11.67 8.19
C LEU A 12 -9.30 12.36 9.08
N GLY A 13 -8.12 12.60 8.52
CA GLY A 13 -7.07 13.35 9.19
C GLY A 13 -6.28 12.59 10.23
N GLU A 14 -6.53 11.30 10.40
CA GLU A 14 -5.77 10.50 11.34
C GLU A 14 -4.48 9.96 10.74
N ARG A 15 -3.48 9.90 11.58
CA ARG A 15 -2.18 9.33 11.29
C ARG A 15 -2.11 7.98 11.97
N PHE A 16 -1.72 6.93 11.23
CA PHE A 16 -1.55 5.62 11.81
C PHE A 16 -0.12 5.13 11.67
N SER A 17 0.29 4.25 12.57
CA SER A 17 1.63 3.69 12.57
C SER A 17 1.66 2.32 11.93
N VAL A 18 2.80 2.04 11.28
CA VAL A 18 3.14 0.73 10.74
C VAL A 18 4.26 0.19 11.62
N LYS A 19 4.04 -0.97 12.22
CA LYS A 19 4.96 -1.56 13.20
C LYS A 19 5.74 -2.72 12.61
N ASP A 20 6.94 -2.94 13.12
CA ASP A 20 7.71 -4.13 12.80
C ASP A 20 7.28 -5.31 13.70
N GLU A 21 7.95 -6.44 13.52
CA GLU A 21 7.68 -7.66 14.28
C GLU A 21 8.04 -7.56 15.78
N PHE A 22 8.78 -6.51 16.15
CA PHE A 22 9.16 -6.24 17.54
C PHE A 22 8.26 -5.18 18.19
N GLY A 23 7.25 -4.69 17.45
CA GLY A 23 6.33 -3.68 17.95
C GLY A 23 6.84 -2.24 17.83
N ASN A 24 7.94 -2.01 17.15
CA ASN A 24 8.49 -0.67 16.93
C ASN A 24 7.81 0.01 15.76
N ASP A 25 7.56 1.30 15.90
CA ASP A 25 7.01 2.12 14.80
C ASP A 25 8.08 2.31 13.72
N ARG A 26 7.80 1.80 12.52
CA ARG A 26 8.69 1.90 11.37
C ARG A 26 8.27 2.99 10.41
N TYR A 27 6.97 3.17 10.22
CA TYR A 27 6.40 4.18 9.33
C TYR A 27 5.14 4.76 9.92
N PHE A 28 4.78 5.94 9.41
CA PHE A 28 3.51 6.57 9.70
C PHE A 28 2.84 6.93 8.38
N VAL A 29 1.53 6.73 8.32
CA VAL A 29 0.74 7.05 7.13
C VAL A 29 -0.31 8.08 7.51
N GLU A 30 -0.38 9.15 6.71
CA GLU A 30 -1.32 10.24 6.93
C GLU A 30 -2.11 10.50 5.66
N GLY A 31 -3.43 10.54 5.78
CA GLY A 31 -4.31 10.79 4.65
C GLY A 31 -4.77 12.23 4.60
N GLU A 32 -4.68 12.83 3.43
CA GLU A 32 -5.18 14.18 3.16
C GLU A 32 -6.48 14.09 2.37
N TRP A 33 -7.57 13.83 3.07
CA TRP A 33 -8.87 13.57 2.44
C TRP A 33 -9.49 14.79 1.78
N LEU A 34 -9.17 15.97 2.30
CA LEU A 34 -9.70 17.23 1.77
C LEU A 34 -8.84 17.81 0.66
N SER A 35 -7.69 17.21 0.37
CA SER A 35 -6.86 17.65 -0.74
C SER A 35 -7.47 17.24 -2.07
N ILE A 36 -7.20 18.04 -3.10
CA ILE A 36 -7.56 17.72 -4.48
C ILE A 36 -6.28 17.80 -5.31
N PRO A 37 -5.78 16.69 -5.84
CA PRO A 37 -6.28 15.32 -5.69
C PRO A 37 -6.08 14.75 -4.28
N LYS A 38 -6.83 13.68 -3.99
CA LYS A 38 -6.65 12.96 -2.72
C LYS A 38 -5.23 12.43 -2.62
N ALA A 39 -4.63 12.57 -1.45
CA ALA A 39 -3.24 12.18 -1.23
C ALA A 39 -3.07 11.47 0.10
N PHE A 40 -2.09 10.59 0.14
CA PHE A 40 -1.60 9.94 1.35
C PHE A 40 -0.10 10.12 1.40
N ARG A 41 0.43 10.35 2.60
CA ARG A 41 1.88 10.52 2.76
C ARG A 41 2.41 9.49 3.71
N ILE A 42 3.56 8.93 3.36
CA ILE A 42 4.24 7.93 4.18
C ILE A 42 5.51 8.56 4.74
N TYR A 43 5.65 8.50 6.06
CA TYR A 43 6.80 9.02 6.79
C TYR A 43 7.57 7.87 7.42
N ASN A 44 8.90 8.00 7.49
CA ASN A 44 9.72 7.03 8.20
C ASN A 44 9.71 7.29 9.72
N ALA A 45 10.44 6.47 10.48
CA ALA A 45 10.51 6.60 11.93
C ALA A 45 11.11 7.93 12.41
N GLN A 46 11.88 8.61 11.56
CA GLN A 46 12.44 9.94 11.81
C GLN A 46 11.51 11.07 11.38
N ASN A 47 10.26 10.72 11.02
CA ASN A 47 9.24 11.67 10.57
C ASN A 47 9.59 12.41 9.28
N GLN A 48 10.39 11.78 8.43
CA GLN A 48 10.70 12.28 7.09
C GLN A 48 9.75 11.67 6.08
N GLU A 49 9.18 12.47 5.19
CA GLU A 49 8.33 11.97 4.12
C GLU A 49 9.17 11.14 3.14
N VAL A 50 8.79 9.90 2.93
CA VAL A 50 9.50 8.98 2.04
C VAL A 50 8.73 8.69 0.76
N LEU A 51 7.40 8.70 0.82
CA LEU A 51 6.54 8.51 -0.35
C LEU A 51 5.30 9.37 -0.24
N SER A 52 4.79 9.76 -1.39
CA SER A 52 3.48 10.37 -1.55
C SER A 52 2.64 9.50 -2.48
N LEU A 53 1.38 9.26 -2.10
CA LEU A 53 0.44 8.48 -2.88
C LEU A 53 -0.67 9.42 -3.31
N GLU A 54 -0.79 9.71 -4.60
CA GLU A 54 -1.71 10.72 -5.11
C GLU A 54 -2.67 10.13 -6.15
N SER A 55 -3.97 10.41 -5.99
CA SER A 55 -4.95 10.01 -6.99
C SER A 55 -4.76 10.81 -8.27
N LYS A 56 -4.95 10.16 -9.42
CA LYS A 56 -4.91 10.85 -10.70
C LYS A 56 -6.31 11.27 -11.11
N PHE A 57 -6.52 12.58 -11.23
CA PHE A 57 -7.83 13.19 -11.34
C PHE A 57 -8.58 12.83 -12.63
N PHE A 58 -7.88 12.74 -13.75
CA PHE A 58 -8.48 12.51 -15.07
C PHE A 58 -8.12 11.16 -15.67
N SER A 59 -8.03 10.11 -14.84
CA SER A 59 -7.82 8.78 -15.39
C SER A 59 -9.15 8.10 -15.68
N PHE A 60 -9.17 7.29 -16.73
CA PHE A 60 -10.34 6.50 -17.11
C PHE A 60 -10.67 5.43 -16.05
N LEU A 61 -9.65 4.90 -15.42
CA LEU A 61 -9.77 3.92 -14.33
C LEU A 61 -9.26 4.53 -13.04
N PRO A 62 -9.76 4.07 -11.88
CA PRO A 62 -9.20 4.49 -10.60
C PRO A 62 -7.70 4.22 -10.57
N MET A 63 -6.90 5.23 -10.24
CA MET A 63 -5.47 5.14 -10.28
C MET A 63 -4.83 6.03 -9.21
N TYR A 64 -3.73 5.52 -8.63
CA TYR A 64 -2.87 6.27 -7.73
C TYR A 64 -1.43 6.23 -8.22
N GLN A 65 -0.78 7.38 -8.15
CA GLN A 65 0.66 7.49 -8.42
C GLN A 65 1.42 7.37 -7.11
N ILE A 66 2.49 6.58 -7.13
CA ILE A 66 3.45 6.51 -6.03
C ILE A 66 4.61 7.42 -6.39
N ILE A 67 4.83 8.45 -5.59
CA ILE A 67 5.81 9.50 -5.87
C ILE A 67 6.93 9.41 -4.82
N ARG A 68 8.16 9.34 -5.31
CA ARG A 68 9.37 9.32 -4.49
C ARG A 68 10.32 10.40 -4.99
N ASN A 69 10.77 11.28 -4.09
CA ASN A 69 11.66 12.38 -4.45
C ASN A 69 11.15 13.24 -5.60
N GLY A 70 9.84 13.49 -5.62
CA GLY A 70 9.21 14.31 -6.66
C GLY A 70 8.99 13.63 -8.01
N GLU A 71 9.37 12.36 -8.14
CA GLU A 71 9.22 11.60 -9.38
C GLU A 71 8.23 10.46 -9.21
N VAL A 72 7.47 10.16 -10.26
CA VAL A 72 6.55 9.02 -10.27
C VAL A 72 7.35 7.73 -10.34
N ALA A 73 7.33 6.97 -9.25
CA ALA A 73 8.01 5.69 -9.15
C ALA A 73 7.16 4.54 -9.68
N ALA A 74 5.84 4.65 -9.58
CA ALA A 74 4.90 3.64 -10.06
C ALA A 74 3.50 4.22 -10.15
N GLU A 75 2.64 3.59 -10.94
CA GLU A 75 1.21 3.92 -11.00
C GLU A 75 0.41 2.64 -10.78
N ILE A 76 -0.49 2.65 -9.81
CA ILE A 76 -1.34 1.50 -9.50
C ILE A 76 -2.73 1.78 -10.03
N VAL A 77 -3.21 0.91 -10.94
CA VAL A 77 -4.48 1.04 -11.64
C VAL A 77 -5.40 -0.10 -11.24
N LYS A 78 -6.63 0.24 -10.85
CA LYS A 78 -7.68 -0.74 -10.64
C LYS A 78 -8.33 -1.05 -11.98
N GLU A 79 -8.13 -2.26 -12.47
CA GLU A 79 -8.64 -2.69 -13.76
C GLU A 79 -10.09 -3.16 -13.67
N PHE A 80 -10.81 -3.02 -14.77
CA PHE A 80 -12.17 -3.53 -14.89
C PHE A 80 -12.16 -5.05 -14.91
N SER A 81 -12.95 -5.67 -14.01
CA SER A 81 -13.09 -7.12 -13.96
C SER A 81 -14.51 -7.49 -13.52
N PHE A 82 -15.08 -8.51 -14.15
CA PHE A 82 -16.45 -8.94 -13.84
C PHE A 82 -16.58 -9.65 -12.49
N PHE A 83 -15.54 -10.31 -12.02
CA PHE A 83 -15.64 -11.21 -10.87
C PHE A 83 -14.77 -10.80 -9.68
N ARG A 84 -13.58 -10.24 -9.95
CA ARG A 84 -12.62 -9.90 -8.91
C ARG A 84 -11.86 -8.63 -9.27
N PRO A 85 -11.53 -7.81 -8.29
CA PRO A 85 -10.66 -6.66 -8.54
C PRO A 85 -9.31 -7.13 -9.08
N LYS A 86 -8.83 -6.47 -10.12
CA LYS A 86 -7.48 -6.65 -10.64
C LYS A 86 -6.73 -5.34 -10.55
N TYR A 87 -5.46 -5.43 -10.23
CA TYR A 87 -4.60 -4.26 -10.12
C TYR A 87 -3.39 -4.43 -11.00
N ARG A 88 -3.04 -3.36 -11.72
CA ARG A 88 -1.86 -3.30 -12.55
C ARG A 88 -0.93 -2.24 -11.97
N ILE A 89 0.36 -2.54 -11.92
CA ILE A 89 1.38 -1.60 -11.47
C ILE A 89 2.24 -1.23 -12.65
N ASP A 90 2.08 0.00 -13.15
CA ASP A 90 2.77 0.50 -14.33
C ASP A 90 4.01 1.29 -13.93
N GLY A 91 5.01 1.29 -14.80
CA GLY A 91 6.24 2.06 -14.61
C GLY A 91 7.17 1.50 -13.55
N SER A 92 6.97 0.25 -13.15
CA SER A 92 7.81 -0.42 -12.17
C SER A 92 7.93 -1.90 -12.47
N PRO A 93 8.93 -2.61 -11.90
CA PRO A 93 9.06 -4.06 -12.09
C PRO A 93 8.07 -4.87 -11.25
N PHE A 94 7.24 -4.22 -10.43
CA PHE A 94 6.34 -4.90 -9.50
C PHE A 94 5.04 -5.30 -10.15
N SER A 95 4.51 -6.46 -9.72
CA SER A 95 3.16 -6.93 -10.03
C SER A 95 2.59 -7.66 -8.83
N VAL A 96 1.28 -7.90 -8.85
CA VAL A 96 0.59 -8.63 -7.78
C VAL A 96 -0.10 -9.86 -8.34
N GLU A 97 -0.11 -10.93 -7.56
CA GLU A 97 -0.73 -12.19 -7.92
C GLU A 97 -1.39 -12.81 -6.69
N GLY A 98 -2.57 -13.41 -6.87
CA GLY A 98 -3.29 -14.06 -5.80
C GLY A 98 -4.65 -13.44 -5.55
N ASP A 99 -5.23 -13.75 -4.39
CA ASP A 99 -6.57 -13.28 -4.03
C ASP A 99 -6.52 -11.92 -3.33
N VAL A 100 -6.50 -10.88 -4.15
CA VAL A 100 -6.46 -9.50 -3.64
C VAL A 100 -7.72 -9.17 -2.83
N PHE A 101 -8.86 -9.73 -3.22
CA PHE A 101 -10.13 -9.49 -2.54
C PHE A 101 -10.11 -10.01 -1.10
N SER A 102 -9.47 -11.16 -0.86
CA SER A 102 -9.33 -11.75 0.47
C SER A 102 -8.09 -11.24 1.21
N HIS A 103 -7.37 -10.29 0.65
CA HIS A 103 -6.15 -9.73 1.23
C HIS A 103 -5.08 -10.81 1.45
N ASP A 104 -4.96 -11.72 0.49
CA ASP A 104 -4.00 -12.82 0.51
C ASP A 104 -3.35 -12.90 -0.86
N TYR A 105 -2.27 -12.19 -1.04
CA TYR A 105 -1.61 -12.09 -2.34
C TYR A 105 -0.10 -11.94 -2.22
N THR A 106 0.57 -12.15 -3.32
CA THR A 106 2.02 -12.08 -3.44
C THR A 106 2.39 -10.88 -4.29
N ILE A 107 3.44 -10.17 -3.90
CA ILE A 107 4.05 -9.13 -4.70
C ILE A 107 5.27 -9.74 -5.39
N LEU A 108 5.37 -9.51 -6.69
CA LEU A 108 6.44 -10.02 -7.52
C LEU A 108 7.28 -8.85 -8.06
N ARG A 109 8.56 -9.11 -8.24
CA ARG A 109 9.46 -8.24 -9.00
C ARG A 109 9.93 -9.01 -10.21
N ASP A 110 9.65 -8.51 -11.41
CA ASP A 110 10.00 -9.18 -12.67
C ASP A 110 9.55 -10.65 -12.69
N GLY A 111 8.36 -10.91 -12.13
CA GLY A 111 7.78 -12.25 -12.08
C GLY A 111 8.27 -13.15 -10.95
N ALA A 112 9.20 -12.70 -10.12
CA ALA A 112 9.73 -13.47 -8.99
C ALA A 112 9.10 -12.97 -7.66
N PRO A 113 8.58 -13.87 -6.81
CA PRO A 113 8.00 -13.46 -5.52
C PRO A 113 9.03 -12.77 -4.62
N VAL A 114 8.68 -11.59 -4.13
CA VAL A 114 9.54 -10.81 -3.23
C VAL A 114 8.87 -10.53 -1.88
N ALA A 115 7.55 -10.60 -1.81
CA ALA A 115 6.82 -10.38 -0.57
C ALA A 115 5.43 -11.01 -0.63
N SER A 116 4.84 -11.25 0.53
CA SER A 116 3.45 -11.64 0.63
C SER A 116 2.68 -10.67 1.51
N ILE A 117 1.41 -10.51 1.20
CA ILE A 117 0.45 -9.75 1.99
C ILE A 117 -0.58 -10.74 2.51
N SER A 118 -0.86 -10.68 3.81
CA SER A 118 -1.90 -11.51 4.41
C SER A 118 -2.62 -10.72 5.49
N LYS A 119 -3.84 -11.14 5.79
CA LYS A 119 -4.62 -10.59 6.88
C LYS A 119 -4.47 -11.53 8.08
N GLU A 120 -3.94 -10.99 9.16
CA GLU A 120 -3.69 -11.75 10.37
C GLU A 120 -4.69 -11.37 11.47
N TRP A 121 -5.14 -12.37 12.20
CA TRP A 121 -6.02 -12.16 13.33
C TRP A 121 -5.19 -12.21 14.62
N PHE A 122 -5.16 -11.10 15.35
CA PHE A 122 -4.45 -11.02 16.63
C PHE A 122 -5.43 -10.73 17.76
N THR A 123 -4.97 -10.91 19.01
CA THR A 123 -5.77 -10.60 20.20
C THR A 123 -6.19 -9.12 20.28
N TRP A 124 -5.45 -8.24 19.63
CA TRP A 124 -5.75 -6.81 19.55
C TRP A 124 -6.45 -6.40 18.26
N GLY A 125 -6.95 -7.36 17.49
CA GLY A 125 -7.75 -7.14 16.30
C GLY A 125 -7.07 -7.57 15.00
N ASP A 126 -7.78 -7.34 13.88
CA ASP A 126 -7.27 -7.64 12.55
C ASP A 126 -6.09 -6.75 12.18
N SER A 127 -5.10 -7.35 11.57
CA SER A 127 -3.96 -6.65 11.01
C SER A 127 -3.60 -7.19 9.64
N TYR A 128 -3.08 -6.31 8.79
CA TYR A 128 -2.41 -6.72 7.57
C TYR A 128 -0.94 -6.93 7.86
N MET A 129 -0.38 -7.99 7.33
CA MET A 129 1.03 -8.31 7.46
C MET A 129 1.70 -8.30 6.10
N ILE A 130 2.81 -7.58 6.01
CA ILE A 130 3.72 -7.65 4.87
C ILE A 130 4.89 -8.53 5.30
N ASN A 131 5.09 -9.65 4.61
CA ASN A 131 6.28 -10.46 4.79
C ASN A 131 7.25 -10.19 3.64
N ASN A 132 8.31 -9.46 3.94
CA ASN A 132 9.36 -9.10 2.98
C ASN A 132 10.41 -10.20 2.99
N TYR A 133 10.52 -10.96 1.91
CA TYR A 133 11.34 -12.17 1.88
C TYR A 133 12.83 -11.91 1.95
N ASN A 134 13.33 -10.97 1.16
CA ASN A 134 14.77 -10.80 0.96
C ASN A 134 15.22 -9.34 1.00
N GLY A 135 14.63 -8.54 1.88
CA GLY A 135 15.03 -7.15 2.01
C GLY A 135 14.68 -6.30 0.79
N GLU A 136 13.54 -6.58 0.18
CA GLU A 136 13.00 -5.77 -0.92
C GLU A 136 12.69 -4.34 -0.45
N ASP A 137 12.45 -3.44 -1.40
CA ASP A 137 12.08 -2.05 -1.17
C ASP A 137 10.82 -1.97 -0.27
N GLU A 138 11.04 -1.85 1.02
CA GLU A 138 9.99 -1.92 2.05
C GLU A 138 8.97 -0.80 1.90
N GLU A 139 9.42 0.39 1.54
CA GLU A 139 8.54 1.54 1.35
C GLU A 139 7.59 1.32 0.17
N MET A 140 8.10 0.76 -0.92
CA MET A 140 7.28 0.45 -2.10
C MET A 140 6.26 -0.65 -1.79
N LEU A 141 6.67 -1.69 -1.05
CA LEU A 141 5.74 -2.75 -0.64
C LEU A 141 4.61 -2.19 0.22
N LEU A 142 4.94 -1.30 1.15
CA LEU A 142 3.96 -0.63 1.99
C LEU A 142 3.01 0.23 1.16
N ALA A 143 3.52 0.98 0.21
CA ALA A 143 2.71 1.82 -0.68
C ALA A 143 1.72 0.97 -1.49
N ILE A 144 2.18 -0.15 -2.04
CA ILE A 144 1.32 -1.07 -2.81
C ILE A 144 0.17 -1.58 -1.94
N LEU A 145 0.46 -2.02 -0.72
CA LEU A 145 -0.57 -2.48 0.21
C LEU A 145 -1.60 -1.37 0.48
N ILE A 146 -1.14 -0.18 0.81
CA ILE A 146 -2.02 0.92 1.18
C ILE A 146 -2.93 1.29 0.00
N VAL A 147 -2.38 1.43 -1.18
CA VAL A 147 -3.17 1.80 -2.35
C VAL A 147 -4.19 0.72 -2.68
N ILE A 148 -3.79 -0.55 -2.69
CA ILE A 148 -4.70 -1.64 -3.05
C ILE A 148 -5.76 -1.87 -1.97
N ASP A 149 -5.34 -2.07 -0.73
CA ASP A 149 -6.24 -2.54 0.31
C ASP A 149 -7.03 -1.44 1.00
N PHE A 150 -6.48 -0.24 1.09
CA PHE A 150 -7.12 0.83 1.85
C PHE A 150 -7.73 1.93 0.99
N VAL A 151 -7.32 2.04 -0.25
CA VAL A 151 -7.76 3.14 -1.10
C VAL A 151 -8.57 2.65 -2.29
N LEU A 152 -7.94 1.95 -3.22
CA LEU A 152 -8.62 1.52 -4.44
C LEU A 152 -9.69 0.45 -4.21
N SER A 153 -9.56 -0.35 -3.16
CA SER A 153 -10.56 -1.37 -2.85
C SER A 153 -11.93 -0.77 -2.50
N ARG A 154 -11.96 0.50 -2.15
CA ARG A 154 -13.19 1.21 -1.75
C ARG A 154 -13.82 2.03 -2.87
N ASP A 155 -13.16 2.11 -4.00
CA ASP A 155 -13.63 2.88 -5.15
C ASP A 155 -14.52 2.06 -6.10
#